data_6e00d77f0209ac07b2acf5a7e73dd1ea
#
_entry.id   6e00d77f0209ac07b2acf5a7e73dd1ea
#
_cell.length_a   1.000
_cell.length_b   1.000
_cell.length_c   1.000
_cell.angle_alpha   90.00
_cell.angle_beta   90.00
_cell.angle_gamma   90.00
#
_symmetry.space_group_name_H-M   'P 1'
#
loop_
_entity.id
_entity.type
_entity.pdbx_description
1 polymer ?
#
loop_
_entity_poly.entity_id
_entity_poly.type
_entity_poly.pdbx_seq_one_letter_code
_entity_poly.pdbx_strand_id
1 'polypeptide(L)'
;ADPSADSLTIGNLAALMMCACFVRHGYEPTLLVGGATGQIGDPKENGERELKPLEEVAHNKECIRRQMANVISFDGAADTRNDGDPDNDHYELRLVDNYDWFKNINFLDFLREVGKNFSMTQLLDRKFIQNRIGEGGSGISYAEFSYSLIQGYDFLHLLWYSSD
;
A
#
# COMPACT_ATOMS: atom_id res chain seq x y z
N ALA A 1 -1.65 0.61 -3.25
CA ALA A 1 -2.66 -0.42 -3.61
C ALA A 1 -2.04 -1.80 -3.60
N ASP A 2 -2.75 -2.80 -3.08
CA ASP A 2 -2.29 -4.18 -3.07
C ASP A 2 -2.53 -4.85 -4.44
N PRO A 3 -1.61 -5.69 -4.92
CA PRO A 3 -1.69 -6.38 -6.20
C PRO A 3 -2.62 -7.61 -6.13
N SER A 4 -3.87 -7.38 -5.75
CA SER A 4 -4.89 -8.43 -5.64
C SER A 4 -5.43 -8.92 -6.99
N ALA A 5 -5.18 -8.18 -8.06
CA ALA A 5 -5.49 -8.51 -9.45
C ALA A 5 -4.48 -7.82 -10.36
N ASP A 6 -4.48 -8.16 -11.66
CA ASP A 6 -3.64 -7.55 -12.68
C ASP A 6 -4.14 -6.17 -13.14
N SER A 7 -5.24 -5.71 -12.60
CA SER A 7 -5.86 -4.43 -12.96
C SER A 7 -6.39 -3.68 -11.75
N LEU A 8 -6.29 -2.34 -11.82
CA LEU A 8 -6.87 -1.42 -10.87
C LEU A 8 -8.39 -1.31 -11.08
N THR A 9 -9.11 -1.06 -10.00
CA THR A 9 -10.54 -0.80 -10.02
C THR A 9 -10.82 0.69 -10.25
N ILE A 10 -12.07 1.03 -10.56
CA ILE A 10 -12.50 2.43 -10.68
C ILE A 10 -12.35 3.20 -9.34
N GLY A 11 -12.42 2.51 -8.21
CA GLY A 11 -12.16 3.11 -6.90
C GLY A 11 -10.69 3.54 -6.75
N ASN A 12 -9.76 2.74 -7.26
CA ASN A 12 -8.34 3.11 -7.30
C ASN A 12 -8.10 4.30 -8.25
N LEU A 13 -8.82 4.36 -9.38
CA LEU A 13 -8.73 5.47 -10.33
C LEU A 13 -9.08 6.81 -9.65
N ALA A 14 -10.13 6.85 -8.83
CA ALA A 14 -10.52 8.07 -8.12
C ALA A 14 -9.39 8.58 -7.19
N ALA A 15 -8.71 7.67 -6.48
CA ALA A 15 -7.56 8.01 -5.65
C ALA A 15 -6.35 8.50 -6.48
N LEU A 16 -6.09 7.87 -7.62
CA LEU A 16 -5.01 8.29 -8.53
C LEU A 16 -5.28 9.66 -9.15
N MET A 17 -6.53 9.94 -9.53
CA MET A 17 -6.94 11.27 -10.03
C MET A 17 -6.74 12.35 -8.97
N MET A 18 -7.00 12.04 -7.69
CA MET A 18 -6.68 12.95 -6.59
C MET A 18 -5.17 13.20 -6.49
N CYS A 19 -4.34 12.16 -6.56
CA CYS A 19 -2.88 12.30 -6.58
C CYS A 19 -2.42 13.16 -7.77
N ALA A 20 -2.99 12.95 -8.96
CA ALA A 20 -2.70 13.77 -10.13
C ALA A 20 -3.05 15.26 -9.91
N CYS A 21 -4.16 15.55 -9.22
CA CYS A 21 -4.48 16.92 -8.82
C CYS A 21 -3.42 17.53 -7.88
N PHE A 22 -2.90 16.76 -6.94
CA PHE A 22 -1.81 17.23 -6.07
C PHE A 22 -0.55 17.55 -6.87
N VAL A 23 -0.17 16.68 -7.81
CA VAL A 23 1.00 16.93 -8.69
C VAL A 23 0.85 18.22 -9.46
N ARG A 24 -0.33 18.50 -10.04
CA ARG A 24 -0.60 19.77 -10.75
C ARG A 24 -0.47 21.02 -9.87
N HIS A 25 -0.56 20.87 -8.57
CA HIS A 25 -0.43 21.97 -7.60
C HIS A 25 0.94 21.98 -6.91
N GLY A 26 1.91 21.28 -7.47
CA GLY A 26 3.28 21.30 -6.96
C GLY A 26 3.55 20.43 -5.74
N TYR A 27 2.70 19.42 -5.47
CA TYR A 27 2.95 18.45 -4.42
C TYR A 27 3.47 17.14 -5.01
N GLU A 28 4.31 16.45 -4.27
CA GLU A 28 4.89 15.14 -4.65
C GLU A 28 4.21 13.99 -3.90
N PRO A 29 3.07 13.47 -4.38
CA PRO A 29 2.44 12.33 -3.75
C PRO A 29 3.29 11.08 -3.93
N THR A 30 3.45 10.31 -2.85
CA THR A 30 4.06 8.99 -2.92
C THR A 30 2.99 7.94 -3.15
N LEU A 31 3.12 7.19 -4.25
CA LEU A 31 2.27 6.03 -4.54
C LEU A 31 2.92 4.75 -4.05
N LEU A 32 2.22 4.01 -3.20
CA LEU A 32 2.69 2.75 -2.66
C LEU A 32 2.01 1.57 -3.33
N VAL A 33 2.81 0.65 -3.84
CA VAL A 33 2.39 -0.68 -4.27
C VAL A 33 2.68 -1.66 -3.15
N GLY A 34 1.66 -2.43 -2.76
CA GLY A 34 1.73 -3.36 -1.64
C GLY A 34 2.36 -4.71 -2.00
N GLY A 35 3.65 -4.74 -2.37
CA GLY A 35 4.32 -5.99 -2.70
C GLY A 35 4.47 -6.95 -1.51
N ALA A 36 4.55 -6.43 -0.28
CA ALA A 36 4.53 -7.23 0.94
C ALA A 36 3.10 -7.49 1.42
N THR A 37 2.28 -6.43 1.53
CA THR A 37 0.88 -6.54 1.98
C THR A 37 0.03 -7.39 1.04
N GLY A 38 0.31 -7.36 -0.26
CA GLY A 38 -0.37 -8.18 -1.26
C GLY A 38 -0.11 -9.68 -1.13
N GLN A 39 0.96 -10.10 -0.46
CA GLN A 39 1.23 -11.51 -0.16
C GLN A 39 0.33 -12.05 0.95
N ILE A 40 -0.19 -11.17 1.80
CA ILE A 40 -1.09 -11.52 2.91
C ILE A 40 -2.54 -11.24 2.51
N GLY A 41 -2.78 -10.07 1.95
CA GLY A 41 -4.09 -9.55 1.57
C GLY A 41 -4.84 -8.88 2.71
N ASP A 42 -5.52 -7.79 2.37
CA ASP A 42 -6.36 -7.03 3.30
C ASP A 42 -7.51 -7.89 3.84
N PRO A 43 -7.75 -7.91 5.16
CA PRO A 43 -8.83 -8.68 5.76
C PRO A 43 -10.20 -8.39 5.14
N LYS A 44 -10.95 -9.46 4.86
CA LYS A 44 -12.34 -9.35 4.39
C LYS A 44 -13.32 -9.54 5.53
N GLU A 45 -14.50 -8.96 5.39
CA GLU A 45 -15.59 -9.19 6.36
C GLU A 45 -16.05 -10.66 6.38
N ASN A 46 -16.03 -11.31 5.23
CA ASN A 46 -16.55 -12.66 5.04
C ASN A 46 -15.43 -13.65 4.60
N GLY A 47 -14.76 -14.24 5.55
CA GLY A 47 -13.78 -15.32 5.30
C GLY A 47 -12.35 -14.82 5.00
N GLU A 48 -11.41 -15.73 5.10
CA GLU A 48 -10.00 -15.49 4.82
C GLU A 48 -9.75 -15.39 3.32
N ARG A 49 -8.77 -14.57 2.92
CA ARG A 49 -8.31 -14.57 1.53
C ARG A 49 -7.47 -15.81 1.27
N GLU A 50 -7.69 -16.42 0.14
CA GLU A 50 -6.77 -17.42 -0.39
C GLU A 50 -5.45 -16.75 -0.77
N LEU A 51 -4.34 -17.31 -0.28
CA LEU A 51 -3.01 -16.83 -0.59
C LEU A 51 -2.69 -17.12 -2.06
N LYS A 52 -2.32 -16.08 -2.80
CA LYS A 52 -1.92 -16.22 -4.18
C LYS A 52 -0.49 -16.73 -4.31
N PRO A 53 -0.15 -17.47 -5.38
CA PRO A 53 1.22 -17.79 -5.71
C PRO A 53 2.07 -16.51 -5.82
N LEU A 54 3.30 -16.55 -5.31
CA LEU A 54 4.19 -15.37 -5.32
C LEU A 54 4.46 -14.84 -6.74
N GLU A 55 4.48 -15.72 -7.73
CA GLU A 55 4.61 -15.37 -9.15
C GLU A 55 3.41 -14.54 -9.64
N GLU A 56 2.20 -14.91 -9.22
CA GLU A 56 0.99 -14.14 -9.55
C GLU A 56 1.01 -12.76 -8.88
N VAL A 57 1.41 -12.71 -7.61
CA VAL A 57 1.56 -11.44 -6.89
C VAL A 57 2.58 -10.53 -7.57
N ALA A 58 3.72 -11.09 -8.00
CA ALA A 58 4.76 -10.36 -8.71
C ALA A 58 4.27 -9.83 -10.07
N HIS A 59 3.54 -10.64 -10.82
CA HIS A 59 2.93 -10.25 -12.09
C HIS A 59 1.91 -9.11 -11.89
N ASN A 60 0.98 -9.27 -10.97
CA ASN A 60 -0.04 -8.28 -10.66
C ASN A 60 0.59 -6.95 -10.20
N LYS A 61 1.63 -7.02 -9.37
CA LYS A 61 2.39 -5.86 -8.91
C LYS A 61 2.91 -5.03 -10.07
N GLU A 62 3.54 -5.67 -11.05
CA GLU A 62 4.09 -4.98 -12.22
C GLU A 62 2.98 -4.38 -13.10
N CYS A 63 1.86 -5.09 -13.26
CA CYS A 63 0.70 -4.58 -13.98
C CYS A 63 0.11 -3.33 -13.31
N ILE A 64 -0.08 -3.35 -11.99
CA ILE A 64 -0.61 -2.22 -11.23
C ILE A 64 0.36 -1.03 -11.25
N ARG A 65 1.65 -1.28 -11.06
CA ARG A 65 2.69 -0.26 -11.15
C ARG A 65 2.63 0.50 -12.48
N ARG A 66 2.55 -0.24 -13.58
CA ARG A 66 2.45 0.33 -14.93
C ARG A 66 1.16 1.14 -15.10
N GLN A 67 0.04 0.65 -14.61
CA GLN A 67 -1.25 1.36 -14.69
C GLN A 67 -1.24 2.65 -13.87
N MET A 68 -0.67 2.65 -12.65
CA MET A 68 -0.50 3.84 -11.84
C MET A 68 0.32 4.91 -12.57
N ALA A 69 1.47 4.52 -13.12
CA ALA A 69 2.32 5.42 -13.88
C ALA A 69 1.58 5.99 -15.10
N ASN A 70 0.86 5.15 -15.85
CA ASN A 70 0.13 5.59 -17.04
C ASN A 70 -1.01 6.57 -16.71
N VAL A 71 -1.75 6.35 -15.63
CA VAL A 71 -2.86 7.25 -15.25
C VAL A 71 -2.34 8.64 -14.91
N ILE A 72 -1.25 8.73 -14.18
CA ILE A 72 -0.69 10.03 -13.79
C ILE A 72 0.01 10.71 -14.97
N SER A 73 0.71 9.96 -15.81
CA SER A 73 1.30 10.49 -17.05
C SER A 73 0.25 10.99 -18.03
N PHE A 74 -0.90 10.31 -18.14
CA PHE A 74 -1.98 10.70 -19.05
C PHE A 74 -2.62 12.05 -18.66
N ASP A 75 -2.63 12.36 -17.36
CA ASP A 75 -3.19 13.62 -16.85
C ASP A 75 -2.26 14.84 -17.05
N GLY A 76 -1.13 14.68 -17.75
CA GLY A 76 -0.15 15.74 -18.00
C GLY A 76 0.72 16.07 -16.78
N ALA A 77 0.49 15.40 -15.66
CA ALA A 77 1.25 15.60 -14.44
C ALA A 77 2.70 15.09 -14.53
N ALA A 78 2.99 14.22 -15.50
CA ALA A 78 4.34 13.68 -15.75
C ALA A 78 5.01 14.30 -16.98
N ASP A 79 4.33 15.14 -17.74
CA ASP A 79 4.82 15.66 -19.02
C ASP A 79 5.45 17.06 -18.92
N THR A 80 5.79 17.48 -17.70
CA THR A 80 6.67 18.65 -17.48
C THR A 80 8.13 18.36 -17.79
N ARG A 81 8.40 17.20 -18.42
CA ARG A 81 9.72 16.86 -18.90
C ARG A 81 10.02 17.65 -20.17
N ASN A 82 10.80 18.73 -20.04
CA ASN A 82 11.58 19.26 -21.15
C ASN A 82 11.04 20.47 -21.91
N ASP A 83 10.77 21.55 -21.23
CA ASP A 83 10.68 22.86 -21.91
C ASP A 83 11.94 23.74 -21.75
N GLY A 84 12.97 23.22 -21.06
CA GLY A 84 14.24 23.92 -20.89
C GLY A 84 14.19 25.11 -19.91
N ASP A 85 13.12 25.21 -19.13
CA ASP A 85 12.98 26.20 -18.07
C ASP A 85 13.73 25.73 -16.81
N PRO A 86 14.82 26.40 -16.37
CA PRO A 86 15.56 26.04 -15.17
C PRO A 86 14.78 26.27 -13.86
N ASP A 87 13.68 27.03 -13.90
CA ASP A 87 12.81 27.29 -12.75
C ASP A 87 11.58 26.35 -12.72
N ASN A 88 11.47 25.43 -13.69
CA ASN A 88 10.42 24.42 -13.69
C ASN A 88 10.79 23.28 -12.75
N ASP A 89 10.32 23.35 -11.52
CA ASP A 89 10.47 22.30 -10.52
C ASP A 89 9.86 21.00 -11.06
N HIS A 90 10.71 20.06 -11.42
CA HIS A 90 10.29 18.75 -11.91
C HIS A 90 9.71 17.93 -10.77
N TYR A 91 8.39 17.88 -10.69
CA TYR A 91 7.70 17.01 -9.75
C TYR A 91 7.78 15.56 -10.23
N GLU A 92 8.64 14.79 -9.60
CA GLU A 92 8.83 13.38 -9.92
C GLU A 92 7.84 12.53 -9.11
N LEU A 93 7.00 11.77 -9.81
CA LEU A 93 6.12 10.81 -9.17
C LEU A 93 6.93 9.76 -8.42
N ARG A 94 6.82 9.74 -7.11
CA ARG A 94 7.47 8.72 -6.28
C ARG A 94 6.60 7.47 -6.20
N LEU A 95 7.04 6.40 -6.88
CA LEU A 95 6.40 5.09 -6.84
C LEU A 95 7.26 4.12 -6.04
N VAL A 96 6.75 3.62 -4.92
CA VAL A 96 7.47 2.75 -3.99
C VAL A 96 6.77 1.40 -3.80
N ASP A 97 7.54 0.39 -3.39
CA ASP A 97 7.06 -0.96 -3.09
C ASP A 97 7.40 -1.29 -1.62
N ASN A 98 6.39 -1.60 -0.80
CA ASN A 98 6.63 -1.92 0.59
C ASN A 98 7.41 -3.23 0.79
N TYR A 99 7.51 -4.09 -0.21
CA TYR A 99 8.38 -5.26 -0.16
C TYR A 99 9.86 -4.87 0.01
N ASP A 100 10.27 -3.69 -0.47
CA ASP A 100 11.67 -3.26 -0.41
C ASP A 100 12.19 -3.06 1.01
N TRP A 101 11.34 -2.63 1.93
CA TRP A 101 11.72 -2.54 3.35
C TRP A 101 11.35 -3.79 4.13
N PHE A 102 10.22 -4.45 3.88
CA PHE A 102 9.82 -5.64 4.63
C PHE A 102 10.73 -6.85 4.40
N LYS A 103 11.28 -7.03 3.21
CA LYS A 103 12.17 -8.17 2.90
C LYS A 103 13.41 -8.25 3.80
N ASN A 104 13.81 -7.14 4.41
CA ASN A 104 15.01 -7.04 5.23
C ASN A 104 14.70 -6.95 6.74
N ILE A 105 13.43 -6.86 7.11
CA ILE A 105 13.03 -6.76 8.53
C ILE A 105 12.99 -8.15 9.14
N ASN A 106 13.79 -8.35 10.21
CA ASN A 106 13.71 -9.57 11.00
C ASN A 106 12.38 -9.61 11.77
N PHE A 107 11.76 -10.78 11.85
CA PHE A 107 10.47 -10.95 12.54
C PHE A 107 10.52 -10.55 14.03
N LEU A 108 11.59 -10.88 14.73
CA LEU A 108 11.74 -10.51 16.15
C LEU A 108 11.93 -9.00 16.32
N ASP A 109 12.67 -8.36 15.42
CA ASP A 109 12.84 -6.92 15.42
C ASP A 109 11.51 -6.21 15.12
N PHE A 110 10.73 -6.72 14.17
CA PHE A 110 9.39 -6.21 13.89
C PHE A 110 8.47 -6.28 15.11
N LEU A 111 8.46 -7.41 15.82
CA LEU A 111 7.67 -7.55 17.05
C LEU A 111 8.13 -6.59 18.13
N ARG A 112 9.45 -6.43 18.29
CA ARG A 112 10.05 -5.58 19.32
C ARG A 112 9.86 -4.10 19.07
N GLU A 113 10.03 -3.65 17.82
CA GLU A 113 10.04 -2.22 17.48
C GLU A 113 8.65 -1.72 17.06
N VAL A 114 7.88 -2.56 16.39
CA VAL A 114 6.55 -2.22 15.85
C VAL A 114 5.44 -2.84 16.69
N GLY A 115 5.46 -4.15 16.88
CA GLY A 115 4.37 -4.90 17.51
C GLY A 115 4.03 -4.42 18.90
N LYS A 116 5.05 -4.06 19.71
CA LYS A 116 4.84 -3.54 21.08
C LYS A 116 4.01 -2.26 21.17
N ASN A 117 3.91 -1.50 20.09
CA ASN A 117 3.19 -0.23 20.05
C ASN A 117 1.70 -0.41 19.69
N PHE A 118 1.28 -1.63 19.33
CA PHE A 118 -0.10 -1.94 19.02
C PHE A 118 -0.80 -2.63 20.18
N SER A 119 -1.89 -2.05 20.66
CA SER A 119 -2.72 -2.66 21.69
C SER A 119 -3.60 -3.75 21.10
N MET A 120 -3.42 -5.00 21.54
CA MET A 120 -4.29 -6.12 21.14
C MET A 120 -5.75 -5.87 21.45
N THR A 121 -6.05 -5.27 22.60
CA THR A 121 -7.42 -4.92 23.01
C THR A 121 -8.08 -3.99 21.98
N GLN A 122 -7.36 -2.94 21.56
CA GLN A 122 -7.89 -2.00 20.57
C GLN A 122 -8.04 -2.62 19.17
N LEU A 123 -7.13 -3.52 18.80
CA LEU A 123 -7.21 -4.21 17.51
C LEU A 123 -8.38 -5.19 17.49
N LEU A 124 -8.57 -5.96 18.57
CA LEU A 124 -9.65 -6.91 18.71
C LEU A 124 -11.02 -6.23 18.82
N ASP A 125 -11.09 -5.00 19.29
CA ASP A 125 -12.35 -4.22 19.39
C ASP A 125 -12.86 -3.69 18.03
N ARG A 126 -12.08 -3.83 16.98
CA ARG A 126 -12.53 -3.44 15.63
C ARG A 126 -13.71 -4.29 15.18
N LYS A 127 -14.78 -3.64 14.73
CA LYS A 127 -16.05 -4.27 14.39
C LYS A 127 -15.92 -5.44 13.42
N PHE A 128 -15.09 -5.31 12.39
CA PHE A 128 -14.88 -6.40 11.42
C PHE A 128 -14.17 -7.62 12.07
N ILE A 129 -13.25 -7.39 13.00
CA ILE A 129 -12.58 -8.48 13.75
C ILE A 129 -13.58 -9.16 14.67
N GLN A 130 -14.38 -8.39 15.40
CA GLN A 130 -15.44 -8.92 16.27
C GLN A 130 -16.44 -9.80 15.50
N ASN A 131 -16.82 -9.41 14.30
CA ASN A 131 -17.68 -10.20 13.42
C ASN A 131 -17.02 -11.55 13.02
N ARG A 132 -15.69 -11.57 12.86
CA ARG A 132 -14.94 -12.74 12.43
C ARG A 132 -14.65 -13.70 13.58
N ILE A 133 -14.38 -13.21 14.79
CA ILE A 133 -14.05 -14.03 15.98
C ILE A 133 -15.27 -14.34 16.84
N GLY A 134 -16.41 -13.68 16.63
CA GLY A 134 -17.65 -13.89 17.35
C GLY A 134 -18.31 -15.23 17.04
N GLU A 135 -19.42 -15.52 17.72
CA GLU A 135 -20.17 -16.76 17.55
C GLU A 135 -20.66 -16.91 16.10
N GLY A 136 -20.32 -18.02 15.46
CA GLY A 136 -20.60 -18.27 14.04
C GLY A 136 -19.65 -17.58 13.05
N GLY A 137 -18.65 -16.87 13.52
CA GLY A 137 -17.64 -16.23 12.66
C GLY A 137 -16.65 -17.23 12.04
N SER A 138 -15.99 -16.82 10.95
CA SER A 138 -15.03 -17.64 10.21
C SER A 138 -13.64 -17.72 10.86
N GLY A 139 -13.41 -17.00 11.96
CA GLY A 139 -12.09 -16.81 12.54
C GLY A 139 -11.22 -15.84 11.75
N ILE A 140 -10.04 -15.56 12.24
CA ILE A 140 -9.03 -14.71 11.57
C ILE A 140 -7.65 -15.32 11.82
N SER A 141 -6.84 -15.47 10.78
CA SER A 141 -5.47 -15.95 10.94
C SER A 141 -4.57 -14.84 11.51
N TYR A 142 -3.44 -15.23 12.10
CA TYR A 142 -2.46 -14.27 12.60
C TYR A 142 -1.88 -13.41 11.46
N ALA A 143 -1.67 -13.98 10.29
CA ALA A 143 -1.18 -13.26 9.13
C ALA A 143 -2.17 -12.15 8.72
N GLU A 144 -3.44 -12.50 8.55
CA GLU A 144 -4.51 -11.56 8.21
C GLU A 144 -4.69 -10.48 9.30
N PHE A 145 -4.63 -10.87 10.57
CA PHE A 145 -4.69 -9.94 11.69
C PHE A 145 -3.53 -8.94 11.69
N SER A 146 -2.32 -9.42 11.33
CA SER A 146 -1.10 -8.59 11.30
C SER A 146 -1.07 -7.58 10.14
N TYR A 147 -1.96 -7.70 9.15
CA TYR A 147 -2.02 -6.77 8.02
C TYR A 147 -2.05 -5.30 8.44
N SER A 148 -2.84 -4.97 9.45
CA SER A 148 -2.95 -3.59 9.94
C SER A 148 -1.66 -3.08 10.60
N LEU A 149 -0.83 -3.96 11.16
CA LEU A 149 0.47 -3.59 11.72
C LEU A 149 1.46 -3.27 10.60
N ILE A 150 1.44 -4.08 9.54
CA ILE A 150 2.28 -3.90 8.35
C ILE A 150 1.91 -2.58 7.67
N GLN A 151 0.63 -2.32 7.46
CA GLN A 151 0.16 -1.05 6.89
C GLN A 151 0.53 0.16 7.77
N GLY A 152 0.41 0.04 9.09
CA GLY A 152 0.84 1.09 10.03
C GLY A 152 2.34 1.38 9.92
N TYR A 153 3.16 0.35 9.73
CA TYR A 153 4.59 0.53 9.52
C TYR A 153 4.92 1.21 8.19
N ASP A 154 4.16 0.97 7.14
CA ASP A 154 4.32 1.67 5.85
C ASP A 154 4.26 3.18 6.04
N PHE A 155 3.26 3.68 6.78
CA PHE A 155 3.15 5.11 7.08
C PHE A 155 4.34 5.65 7.88
N LEU A 156 4.80 4.89 8.89
CA LEU A 156 5.95 5.29 9.69
C LEU A 156 7.22 5.33 8.84
N HIS A 157 7.43 4.30 8.01
CA HIS A 157 8.57 4.23 7.10
C HIS A 157 8.60 5.40 6.12
N LEU A 158 7.46 5.67 5.47
CA LEU A 158 7.36 6.78 4.52
C LEU A 158 7.57 8.15 5.19
N LEU A 159 7.07 8.32 6.43
CA LEU A 159 7.28 9.56 7.18
C LEU A 159 8.76 9.82 7.47
N TRP A 160 9.52 8.79 7.87
CA TRP A 160 10.94 8.93 8.19
C TRP A 160 11.81 9.14 6.96
N TYR A 161 11.53 8.42 5.87
CA TYR A 161 12.34 8.48 4.64
C TYR A 161 11.88 9.55 3.64
N SER A 162 10.78 10.28 3.94
CA SER A 162 10.39 11.46 3.16
C SER A 162 11.02 12.75 3.70
N SER A 163 11.80 12.67 4.80
CA SER A 163 12.39 13.83 5.47
C SER A 163 13.84 14.08 5.05
N ASP A 164 14.39 13.25 4.18
CA ASP A 164 15.71 13.36 3.55
C ASP A 164 15.56 13.74 2.06
#